data_f192f5a18d3307e239707235299d8e8e
#
_entry.id   f192f5a18d3307e239707235299d8e8e
#
_cell.length_a   1.000
_cell.length_b   1.000
_cell.length_c   1.000
_cell.angle_alpha   90.00
_cell.angle_beta   90.00
_cell.angle_gamma   90.00
#
_symmetry.space_group_name_H-M   'P 1'
#
loop_
_entity.id
_entity.type
_entity.pdbx_description
1 polymer ?
#
loop_
_entity_poly.entity_id
_entity_poly.type
_entity_poly.pdbx_seq_one_letter_code
_entity_poly.pdbx_strand_id
1 'polypeptide(L)'
;PEITKLGLITEQQFHDLRESYIFLRRVENILQAINDQQTQTLPTDEIDQIRLVEACKTFTCLNENNQTIEKHYPIENWDDFYRTLQQKQEKVRAVFTQLIGGEQDEPSQTDSQWQDFLESDFEDIEQTLLESGVSENNIDEILEKLSQFKDSLNHRVIGSRGRDVLSHLMPIVLALIFEQENYRTLLPRILNIIEKISSRTTYLELLLENPRALQQVIELCAQSQLISEQLARHPILLDELLNTEALRHPLPFTQYPAELHQYLLRLPPDDEEQLIDALRQFKQATLLKVAAADILGALPVMKVSDHLTYLAEAIIEVVVNLAWKQVSSRFGVPEHLQNDEKGFLVIGYGKLGGIELGYKSDLDLVFLYDAVESQTTGGKKVIDSNQFYLRLAQKIVSIFSINTSAGVLYEADMRLRPSGDAGLIGCSLSAFAHYQLNEAWTWEKQALVRARPVFGESSLKAKFEHIRQQVLSASRDIEQLKRDVVEMREKMFTHLSHSKDGEFNLKTDRGGITDIEFIAQYLMLANAPQNPQLTKWSD
;
A
#
# COMPACT_ATOMS: atom_id res chain seq x y z
N PRO A 1 36.21 26.54 -4.54
CA PRO A 1 37.55 26.62 -3.83
C PRO A 1 37.43 26.19 -2.36
N GLU A 2 36.44 26.66 -1.58
CA GLU A 2 36.32 26.28 -0.16
C GLU A 2 36.06 24.78 0.03
N ILE A 3 35.22 24.18 -0.80
CA ILE A 3 34.89 22.74 -0.78
C ILE A 3 36.15 21.89 -1.05
N THR A 4 37.02 22.36 -1.96
CA THR A 4 38.29 21.69 -2.27
C THR A 4 39.26 21.77 -1.10
N LYS A 5 39.33 22.93 -0.40
CA LYS A 5 40.15 23.10 0.80
C LYS A 5 39.72 22.19 1.96
N LEU A 6 38.43 21.83 2.02
CA LEU A 6 37.91 20.89 3.03
C LEU A 6 38.14 19.42 2.62
N GLY A 7 38.74 19.15 1.46
CA GLY A 7 39.02 17.80 0.96
C GLY A 7 37.81 17.00 0.53
N LEU A 8 36.66 17.66 0.32
CA LEU A 8 35.40 17.00 -0.09
C LEU A 8 35.37 16.66 -1.56
N ILE A 9 36.14 17.39 -2.40
CA ILE A 9 36.40 17.10 -3.81
C ILE A 9 37.86 17.31 -4.12
N THR A 10 38.39 16.61 -5.13
CA THR A 10 39.76 16.80 -5.60
C THR A 10 39.90 18.08 -6.41
N GLU A 11 41.12 18.59 -6.56
CA GLU A 11 41.40 19.74 -7.42
C GLU A 11 41.01 19.49 -8.90
N GLN A 12 41.21 18.27 -9.37
CA GLN A 12 40.83 17.87 -10.71
C GLN A 12 39.30 17.88 -10.90
N GLN A 13 38.56 17.34 -9.94
CA GLN A 13 37.09 17.37 -9.96
C GLN A 13 36.55 18.81 -9.93
N PHE A 14 37.14 19.66 -9.11
CA PHE A 14 36.79 21.07 -9.08
C PHE A 14 37.05 21.76 -10.42
N HIS A 15 38.20 21.50 -11.05
CA HIS A 15 38.53 22.03 -12.36
C HIS A 15 37.53 21.55 -13.43
N ASP A 16 37.25 20.25 -13.50
CA ASP A 16 36.33 19.66 -14.47
C ASP A 16 34.91 20.19 -14.30
N LEU A 17 34.39 20.31 -13.07
CA LEU A 17 33.08 20.89 -12.79
C LEU A 17 32.99 22.35 -13.20
N ARG A 18 34.01 23.15 -12.86
CA ARG A 18 34.08 24.58 -13.19
C ARG A 18 34.13 24.81 -14.70
N GLU A 19 34.96 24.07 -15.40
CA GLU A 19 35.08 24.12 -16.86
C GLU A 19 33.74 23.76 -17.55
N SER A 20 33.12 22.68 -17.09
CA SER A 20 31.83 22.22 -17.62
C SER A 20 30.72 23.23 -17.33
N TYR A 21 30.67 23.78 -16.12
CA TYR A 21 29.69 24.80 -15.74
C TYR A 21 29.80 26.06 -16.61
N ILE A 22 31.03 26.58 -16.80
CA ILE A 22 31.25 27.79 -17.63
C ILE A 22 30.79 27.54 -19.05
N PHE A 23 31.11 26.38 -19.64
CA PHE A 23 30.68 26.02 -20.98
C PHE A 23 29.17 25.87 -21.11
N LEU A 24 28.53 25.08 -20.23
CA LEU A 24 27.09 24.86 -20.25
C LEU A 24 26.28 26.14 -20.03
N ARG A 25 26.75 27.01 -19.12
CA ARG A 25 26.11 28.31 -18.88
C ARG A 25 26.24 29.27 -20.07
N ARG A 26 27.37 29.18 -20.78
CA ARG A 26 27.53 29.94 -22.02
C ARG A 26 26.55 29.48 -23.09
N VAL A 27 26.44 28.15 -23.30
CA VAL A 27 25.48 27.56 -24.23
C VAL A 27 24.06 28.00 -23.89
N GLU A 28 23.65 27.89 -22.63
CA GLU A 28 22.33 28.31 -22.16
C GLU A 28 22.07 29.80 -22.47
N ASN A 29 22.99 30.68 -22.16
CA ASN A 29 22.86 32.12 -22.42
C ASN A 29 22.72 32.43 -23.92
N ILE A 30 23.44 31.71 -24.78
CA ILE A 30 23.34 31.88 -26.23
C ILE A 30 22.01 31.38 -26.76
N LEU A 31 21.54 30.23 -26.27
CA LEU A 31 20.21 29.69 -26.63
C LEU A 31 19.08 30.68 -26.29
N GLN A 32 19.14 31.30 -25.12
CA GLN A 32 18.18 32.33 -24.70
C GLN A 32 18.28 33.59 -25.55
N ALA A 33 19.48 33.97 -25.98
CA ALA A 33 19.71 35.15 -26.80
C ALA A 33 19.29 34.94 -28.28
N ILE A 34 19.35 33.74 -28.80
CA ILE A 34 18.95 33.43 -30.21
C ILE A 34 17.43 33.56 -30.37
N ASN A 35 16.64 33.06 -29.43
CA ASN A 35 15.20 32.94 -29.57
C ASN A 35 14.39 33.94 -28.72
N ASP A 36 15.04 34.81 -27.94
CA ASP A 36 14.39 35.73 -26.96
C ASP A 36 13.34 35.01 -26.09
N GLN A 37 13.60 33.74 -25.78
CA GLN A 37 12.75 32.84 -24.99
C GLN A 37 13.58 32.12 -23.92
N GLN A 38 12.95 31.83 -22.82
CA GLN A 38 13.57 31.05 -21.74
C GLN A 38 13.61 29.54 -22.13
N THR A 39 14.45 29.22 -23.10
CA THR A 39 14.66 27.84 -23.58
C THR A 39 15.99 27.27 -23.09
N GLN A 40 15.99 25.97 -22.79
CA GLN A 40 17.16 25.19 -22.40
C GLN A 40 17.39 24.00 -23.37
N THR A 41 16.61 23.94 -24.44
CA THR A 41 16.66 22.86 -25.43
C THR A 41 17.53 23.26 -26.61
N LEU A 42 18.37 22.35 -27.09
CA LEU A 42 19.19 22.59 -28.29
C LEU A 42 18.32 22.79 -29.54
N PRO A 43 18.71 23.70 -30.45
CA PRO A 43 17.94 23.96 -31.64
C PRO A 43 18.00 22.80 -32.65
N THR A 44 16.87 22.55 -33.29
CA THR A 44 16.74 21.60 -34.38
C THR A 44 16.93 22.26 -35.75
N ASP A 45 16.80 23.59 -35.81
CA ASP A 45 16.98 24.37 -37.02
C ASP A 45 18.46 24.60 -37.32
N GLU A 46 18.86 24.38 -38.59
CA GLU A 46 20.25 24.45 -39.04
C GLU A 46 20.87 25.85 -38.88
N ILE A 47 20.08 26.91 -39.06
CA ILE A 47 20.57 28.30 -38.95
C ILE A 47 20.92 28.59 -37.48
N ASP A 48 20.09 28.18 -36.55
CA ASP A 48 20.33 28.40 -35.12
C ASP A 48 21.43 27.50 -34.56
N GLN A 49 21.61 26.30 -35.15
CA GLN A 49 22.77 25.44 -34.88
C GLN A 49 24.08 26.13 -35.28
N ILE A 50 24.15 26.71 -36.48
CA ILE A 50 25.33 27.45 -36.99
C ILE A 50 25.60 28.67 -36.05
N ARG A 51 24.58 29.42 -35.66
CA ARG A 51 24.73 30.56 -34.74
C ARG A 51 25.29 30.13 -33.38
N LEU A 52 24.78 29.02 -32.84
CA LEU A 52 25.24 28.48 -31.56
C LEU A 52 26.70 28.02 -31.65
N VAL A 53 27.07 27.32 -32.69
CA VAL A 53 28.45 26.86 -32.98
C VAL A 53 29.40 28.06 -33.03
N GLU A 54 29.08 29.09 -33.80
CA GLU A 54 29.93 30.26 -33.97
C GLU A 54 30.11 31.04 -32.63
N ALA A 55 29.06 31.19 -31.87
CA ALA A 55 29.09 31.86 -30.56
C ALA A 55 29.81 31.04 -29.47
N CYS A 56 29.98 29.73 -29.66
CA CYS A 56 30.68 28.84 -28.72
C CYS A 56 32.18 28.65 -29.02
N LYS A 57 32.67 29.08 -30.17
CA LYS A 57 34.10 28.95 -30.55
C LYS A 57 35.00 29.69 -29.57
N THR A 58 34.64 30.91 -29.23
CA THR A 58 35.45 31.79 -28.38
C THR A 58 34.57 32.59 -27.45
N PHE A 59 34.96 32.67 -26.19
CA PHE A 59 34.29 33.55 -25.25
C PHE A 59 35.22 33.99 -24.09
N THR A 60 34.90 35.10 -23.48
CA THR A 60 35.64 35.67 -22.35
C THR A 60 35.06 35.15 -21.04
N CYS A 61 35.93 34.74 -20.10
CA CYS A 61 35.55 34.38 -18.75
C CYS A 61 36.60 34.88 -17.74
N LEU A 62 36.26 34.85 -16.45
CA LEU A 62 37.22 35.17 -15.38
C LEU A 62 37.99 33.91 -14.98
N ASN A 63 39.32 34.06 -14.82
CA ASN A 63 40.16 33.01 -14.25
C ASN A 63 40.02 33.00 -12.69
N GLU A 64 40.80 32.16 -12.02
CA GLU A 64 40.79 32.02 -10.56
C GLU A 64 41.26 33.28 -9.82
N ASN A 65 42.02 34.15 -10.50
CA ASN A 65 42.53 35.40 -9.98
C ASN A 65 41.66 36.62 -10.37
N ASN A 66 40.40 36.38 -10.80
CA ASN A 66 39.49 37.43 -11.27
C ASN A 66 40.01 38.23 -12.47
N GLN A 67 40.91 37.66 -13.27
CA GLN A 67 41.38 38.29 -14.50
C GLN A 67 40.58 37.78 -15.69
N THR A 68 40.22 38.66 -16.60
CA THR A 68 39.57 38.31 -17.83
C THR A 68 40.50 37.53 -18.75
N ILE A 69 40.09 36.33 -19.14
CA ILE A 69 40.80 35.47 -20.09
C ILE A 69 39.87 35.10 -21.24
N GLU A 70 40.45 34.93 -22.41
CA GLU A 70 39.73 34.44 -23.60
C GLU A 70 39.93 32.93 -23.68
N LYS A 71 38.83 32.18 -23.85
CA LYS A 71 38.82 30.73 -24.05
C LYS A 71 38.44 30.40 -25.46
N HIS A 72 39.20 29.52 -26.09
CA HIS A 72 38.95 28.96 -27.42
C HIS A 72 38.60 27.48 -27.28
N TYR A 73 37.50 27.09 -27.93
CA TYR A 73 37.10 25.69 -28.03
C TYR A 73 37.33 25.22 -29.49
N PRO A 74 37.84 23.99 -29.71
CA PRO A 74 38.05 23.43 -31.06
C PRO A 74 36.71 22.97 -31.66
N ILE A 75 35.81 23.92 -31.89
CA ILE A 75 34.46 23.68 -32.40
C ILE A 75 34.39 24.36 -33.77
N GLU A 76 34.37 23.57 -34.84
CA GLU A 76 34.25 24.10 -36.19
C GLU A 76 32.85 23.91 -36.78
N ASN A 77 32.15 22.85 -36.35
CA ASN A 77 30.82 22.46 -36.84
C ASN A 77 29.95 21.93 -35.73
N TRP A 78 28.71 21.52 -36.06
CA TRP A 78 27.73 21.00 -35.11
C TRP A 78 28.18 19.69 -34.42
N ASP A 79 28.85 18.80 -35.14
CA ASP A 79 29.35 17.55 -34.58
C ASP A 79 30.47 17.78 -33.55
N ASP A 80 31.36 18.73 -33.79
CA ASP A 80 32.39 19.12 -32.82
C ASP A 80 31.79 19.77 -31.57
N PHE A 81 30.78 20.62 -31.76
CA PHE A 81 30.02 21.21 -30.67
C PHE A 81 29.36 20.11 -29.82
N TYR A 82 28.66 19.19 -30.49
CA TYR A 82 27.93 18.11 -29.79
C TYR A 82 28.90 17.18 -29.05
N ARG A 83 30.02 16.83 -29.63
CA ARG A 83 31.09 16.05 -29.00
C ARG A 83 31.65 16.77 -27.75
N THR A 84 31.91 18.08 -27.88
CA THR A 84 32.39 18.88 -26.77
C THR A 84 31.37 18.94 -25.65
N LEU A 85 30.09 19.09 -25.96
CA LEU A 85 28.97 19.08 -25.01
C LEU A 85 28.91 17.74 -24.30
N GLN A 86 28.94 16.62 -24.99
CA GLN A 86 28.95 15.27 -24.41
C GLN A 86 30.12 15.07 -23.43
N GLN A 87 31.34 15.45 -23.85
CA GLN A 87 32.51 15.37 -22.95
C GLN A 87 32.33 16.16 -21.66
N LYS A 88 31.71 17.36 -21.72
CA LYS A 88 31.43 18.15 -20.53
C LYS A 88 30.36 17.51 -19.65
N GLN A 89 29.31 16.92 -20.27
CA GLN A 89 28.27 16.17 -19.55
C GLN A 89 28.82 14.92 -18.85
N GLU A 90 29.69 14.15 -19.53
CA GLU A 90 30.34 12.97 -18.94
C GLU A 90 31.16 13.32 -17.71
N LYS A 91 31.97 14.41 -17.78
CA LYS A 91 32.76 14.88 -16.64
C LYS A 91 31.89 15.26 -15.44
N VAL A 92 30.79 15.98 -15.68
CA VAL A 92 29.85 16.35 -14.62
C VAL A 92 29.18 15.10 -14.03
N ARG A 93 28.75 14.17 -14.90
CA ARG A 93 28.10 12.92 -14.48
C ARG A 93 29.06 12.05 -13.65
N ALA A 94 30.31 11.91 -14.07
CA ALA A 94 31.32 11.14 -13.33
C ALA A 94 31.52 11.67 -11.89
N VAL A 95 31.65 12.98 -11.74
CA VAL A 95 31.79 13.60 -10.41
C VAL A 95 30.52 13.48 -9.60
N PHE A 96 29.35 13.65 -10.23
CA PHE A 96 28.04 13.50 -9.57
C PHE A 96 27.85 12.08 -9.05
N THR A 97 28.12 11.08 -9.88
CA THR A 97 28.02 9.66 -9.51
C THR A 97 28.97 9.31 -8.37
N GLN A 98 30.19 9.83 -8.39
CA GLN A 98 31.17 9.56 -7.33
C GLN A 98 30.81 10.20 -5.98
N LEU A 99 30.14 11.36 -5.97
CA LEU A 99 29.87 12.10 -4.73
C LEU A 99 28.48 11.87 -4.17
N ILE A 100 27.49 11.64 -5.03
CA ILE A 100 26.07 11.62 -4.67
C ILE A 100 25.44 10.29 -5.10
N GLY A 101 25.93 9.69 -6.18
CA GLY A 101 25.50 8.38 -6.63
C GLY A 101 26.06 7.31 -5.70
N GLY A 102 25.22 6.68 -4.85
CA GLY A 102 25.52 5.33 -4.40
C GLY A 102 25.68 4.44 -5.63
N GLU A 103 26.46 3.36 -5.50
CA GLU A 103 26.80 2.42 -6.56
C GLU A 103 25.70 2.33 -7.64
N GLN A 104 25.91 3.03 -8.75
CA GLN A 104 25.17 2.77 -9.96
C GLN A 104 25.93 1.63 -10.62
N ASP A 105 25.33 0.45 -10.59
CA ASP A 105 25.68 -0.57 -11.56
C ASP A 105 25.63 0.07 -12.94
N GLU A 106 26.73 -0.06 -13.69
CA GLU A 106 26.73 0.21 -15.13
C GLU A 106 25.58 -0.61 -15.74
N PRO A 107 24.87 -0.10 -16.78
CA PRO A 107 23.87 -0.90 -17.47
C PRO A 107 24.52 -2.24 -17.83
N SER A 108 24.02 -3.30 -17.25
CA SER A 108 24.53 -4.65 -17.51
C SER A 108 24.44 -4.94 -19.02
N GLN A 109 25.41 -5.69 -19.55
CA GLN A 109 25.41 -6.12 -20.98
C GLN A 109 24.09 -6.84 -21.38
N THR A 110 23.27 -7.21 -20.41
CA THR A 110 21.93 -7.81 -20.56
C THR A 110 20.90 -6.90 -21.24
N ASP A 111 21.04 -5.56 -21.14
CA ASP A 111 20.11 -4.63 -21.80
C ASP A 111 20.12 -4.74 -23.32
N SER A 112 21.23 -5.22 -23.92
CA SER A 112 21.37 -5.35 -25.38
C SER A 112 20.63 -6.57 -25.97
N GLN A 113 20.34 -7.60 -25.16
CA GLN A 113 19.73 -8.85 -25.64
C GLN A 113 18.24 -8.70 -25.94
N TRP A 114 17.55 -7.82 -25.21
CA TRP A 114 16.11 -7.56 -25.34
C TRP A 114 15.82 -6.27 -26.13
N GLN A 115 16.84 -5.63 -26.67
CA GLN A 115 16.69 -4.44 -27.54
C GLN A 115 15.75 -4.81 -28.68
N ASP A 116 14.77 -4.09 -29.02
CA ASP A 116 13.78 -4.39 -30.05
C ASP A 116 12.73 -5.48 -29.74
N PHE A 117 12.60 -5.92 -28.48
CA PHE A 117 11.62 -6.95 -28.09
C PHE A 117 10.23 -6.73 -28.69
N LEU A 118 9.73 -5.49 -28.73
CA LEU A 118 8.40 -5.19 -29.25
C LEU A 118 8.28 -5.36 -30.77
N GLU A 119 9.38 -5.27 -31.49
CA GLU A 119 9.47 -5.38 -32.97
C GLU A 119 9.99 -6.76 -33.43
N SER A 120 10.68 -7.51 -32.54
CA SER A 120 11.29 -8.81 -32.84
C SER A 120 10.28 -9.89 -33.20
N ASP A 121 10.67 -10.80 -34.10
CA ASP A 121 9.92 -12.00 -34.44
C ASP A 121 10.05 -13.08 -33.34
N PHE A 122 9.24 -14.15 -33.40
CA PHE A 122 9.26 -15.23 -32.44
C PHE A 122 10.58 -16.00 -32.37
N GLU A 123 11.22 -16.20 -33.52
CA GLU A 123 12.51 -16.91 -33.62
C GLU A 123 13.62 -16.14 -32.91
N ASP A 124 13.63 -14.80 -33.01
CA ASP A 124 14.60 -13.94 -32.32
C ASP A 124 14.38 -13.96 -30.80
N ILE A 125 13.11 -13.95 -30.36
CA ILE A 125 12.76 -14.03 -28.93
C ILE A 125 13.16 -15.39 -28.34
N GLU A 126 12.94 -16.49 -29.09
CA GLU A 126 13.32 -17.83 -28.65
C GLU A 126 14.84 -17.93 -28.44
N GLN A 127 15.63 -17.43 -29.40
CA GLN A 127 17.07 -17.40 -29.25
C GLN A 127 17.53 -16.58 -28.05
N THR A 128 16.94 -15.41 -27.84
CA THR A 128 17.23 -14.55 -26.68
C THR A 128 16.90 -15.23 -25.34
N LEU A 129 15.80 -15.99 -25.29
CA LEU A 129 15.43 -16.78 -24.10
C LEU A 129 16.47 -17.86 -23.79
N LEU A 130 16.95 -18.57 -24.82
CA LEU A 130 18.00 -19.58 -24.66
C LEU A 130 19.31 -18.96 -24.14
N GLU A 131 19.71 -17.82 -24.70
CA GLU A 131 20.90 -17.07 -24.26
C GLU A 131 20.77 -16.53 -22.83
N SER A 132 19.54 -16.21 -22.40
CA SER A 132 19.23 -15.79 -21.03
C SER A 132 19.16 -16.95 -20.04
N GLY A 133 19.45 -18.20 -20.46
CA GLY A 133 19.49 -19.37 -19.58
C GLY A 133 18.14 -20.01 -19.29
N VAL A 134 17.11 -19.70 -20.06
CA VAL A 134 15.79 -20.33 -19.94
C VAL A 134 15.87 -21.78 -20.42
N SER A 135 15.35 -22.71 -19.63
CA SER A 135 15.30 -24.13 -20.00
C SER A 135 14.39 -24.37 -21.20
N GLU A 136 14.86 -25.18 -22.19
CA GLU A 136 14.10 -25.53 -23.41
C GLU A 136 12.67 -25.98 -23.12
N ASN A 137 12.44 -26.72 -22.03
CA ASN A 137 11.12 -27.19 -21.63
C ASN A 137 10.14 -26.06 -21.24
N ASN A 138 10.63 -24.85 -20.98
CA ASN A 138 9.81 -23.71 -20.54
C ASN A 138 9.62 -22.65 -21.63
N ILE A 139 10.34 -22.77 -22.75
CA ILE A 139 10.37 -21.77 -23.82
C ILE A 139 8.99 -21.57 -24.43
N ASP A 140 8.30 -22.65 -24.79
CA ASP A 140 6.98 -22.58 -25.42
C ASP A 140 5.96 -21.84 -24.53
N GLU A 141 5.96 -22.13 -23.20
CA GLU A 141 5.08 -21.47 -22.24
C GLU A 141 5.38 -19.96 -22.13
N ILE A 142 6.66 -19.60 -22.15
CA ILE A 142 7.10 -18.20 -22.04
C ILE A 142 6.80 -17.44 -23.32
N LEU A 143 7.09 -18.01 -24.48
CA LEU A 143 6.78 -17.44 -25.78
C LEU A 143 5.27 -17.17 -25.92
N GLU A 144 4.43 -18.12 -25.52
CA GLU A 144 2.98 -17.92 -25.52
C GLU A 144 2.57 -16.70 -24.68
N LYS A 145 3.11 -16.56 -23.46
CA LYS A 145 2.81 -15.43 -22.58
C LYS A 145 3.29 -14.09 -23.15
N LEU A 146 4.49 -14.06 -23.72
CA LEU A 146 5.05 -12.86 -24.35
C LEU A 146 4.26 -12.47 -25.61
N SER A 147 3.83 -13.46 -26.41
CA SER A 147 2.96 -13.24 -27.55
C SER A 147 1.61 -12.64 -27.16
N GLN A 148 0.93 -13.27 -26.19
CA GLN A 148 -0.35 -12.76 -25.66
C GLN A 148 -0.21 -11.32 -25.15
N PHE A 149 0.90 -11.01 -24.50
CA PHE A 149 1.18 -9.66 -24.04
C PHE A 149 1.36 -8.66 -25.20
N LYS A 150 2.15 -8.99 -26.21
CA LYS A 150 2.33 -8.16 -27.43
C LYS A 150 0.99 -7.91 -28.12
N ASP A 151 0.17 -8.95 -28.28
CA ASP A 151 -1.16 -8.85 -28.88
C ASP A 151 -2.08 -7.95 -28.04
N SER A 152 -2.05 -8.08 -26.73
CA SER A 152 -2.82 -7.24 -25.81
C SER A 152 -2.43 -5.75 -25.95
N LEU A 153 -1.14 -5.43 -26.07
CA LEU A 153 -0.65 -4.06 -26.29
C LEU A 153 -1.10 -3.50 -27.64
N ASN A 154 -1.13 -4.33 -28.70
CA ASN A 154 -1.58 -3.91 -30.02
C ASN A 154 -3.06 -3.55 -30.08
N HIS A 155 -3.90 -4.19 -29.23
CA HIS A 155 -5.32 -3.88 -29.12
C HIS A 155 -5.63 -2.66 -28.24
N ARG A 156 -4.63 -2.08 -27.56
CA ARG A 156 -4.80 -0.93 -26.69
C ARG A 156 -4.44 0.38 -27.39
N VAL A 157 -5.14 1.45 -27.00
CA VAL A 157 -4.81 2.80 -27.47
C VAL A 157 -3.63 3.33 -26.63
N ILE A 158 -2.43 3.18 -27.18
CA ILE A 158 -1.20 3.69 -26.58
C ILE A 158 -0.69 4.82 -27.48
N GLY A 159 -0.47 6.01 -26.91
CA GLY A 159 0.07 7.16 -27.64
C GLY A 159 1.52 6.90 -28.13
N SER A 160 2.00 7.65 -29.12
CA SER A 160 3.35 7.51 -29.67
C SER A 160 4.43 7.58 -28.58
N ARG A 161 4.35 8.55 -27.68
CA ARG A 161 5.27 8.68 -26.52
C ARG A 161 5.21 7.45 -25.59
N GLY A 162 4.02 6.90 -25.33
CA GLY A 162 3.88 5.71 -24.53
C GLY A 162 4.52 4.47 -25.15
N ARG A 163 4.46 4.35 -26.49
CA ARG A 163 5.13 3.27 -27.23
C ARG A 163 6.64 3.42 -27.19
N ASP A 164 7.14 4.64 -27.37
CA ASP A 164 8.55 4.96 -27.26
C ASP A 164 9.11 4.62 -25.87
N VAL A 165 8.40 5.00 -24.80
CA VAL A 165 8.80 4.64 -23.43
C VAL A 165 8.76 3.12 -23.19
N LEU A 166 7.74 2.43 -23.70
CA LEU A 166 7.65 0.97 -23.61
C LEU A 166 8.79 0.26 -24.33
N SER A 167 9.22 0.76 -25.52
CA SER A 167 10.34 0.16 -26.26
C SER A 167 11.66 0.23 -25.48
N HIS A 168 11.85 1.25 -24.65
CA HIS A 168 13.02 1.38 -23.78
C HIS A 168 12.86 0.65 -22.43
N LEU A 169 11.65 0.58 -21.90
CA LEU A 169 11.38 -0.04 -20.60
C LEU A 169 11.38 -1.57 -20.67
N MET A 170 10.77 -2.15 -21.70
CA MET A 170 10.60 -3.61 -21.80
C MET A 170 11.90 -4.40 -21.81
N PRO A 171 12.98 -3.99 -22.53
CA PRO A 171 14.27 -4.64 -22.43
C PRO A 171 14.81 -4.76 -21.01
N ILE A 172 14.73 -3.66 -20.24
CA ILE A 172 15.19 -3.61 -18.85
C ILE A 172 14.33 -4.52 -17.95
N VAL A 173 13.02 -4.45 -18.11
CA VAL A 173 12.07 -5.28 -17.36
C VAL A 173 12.32 -6.77 -17.59
N LEU A 174 12.49 -7.20 -18.86
CA LEU A 174 12.72 -8.61 -19.20
C LEU A 174 14.08 -9.09 -18.68
N ALA A 175 15.12 -8.29 -18.82
CA ALA A 175 16.43 -8.60 -18.26
C ALA A 175 16.33 -8.88 -16.74
N LEU A 176 15.73 -7.96 -15.98
CA LEU A 176 15.55 -8.11 -14.54
C LEU A 176 14.68 -9.31 -14.14
N ILE A 177 13.68 -9.66 -14.95
CA ILE A 177 12.83 -10.84 -14.68
C ILE A 177 13.63 -12.12 -14.86
N PHE A 178 14.39 -12.26 -15.93
CA PHE A 178 15.12 -13.49 -16.25
C PHE A 178 16.37 -13.69 -15.38
N GLU A 179 16.83 -12.66 -14.67
CA GLU A 179 17.82 -12.80 -13.60
C GLU A 179 17.25 -13.49 -12.34
N GLN A 180 15.91 -13.53 -12.16
CA GLN A 180 15.29 -14.13 -10.98
C GLN A 180 15.08 -15.64 -11.17
N GLU A 181 15.41 -16.45 -10.17
CA GLU A 181 15.20 -17.91 -10.20
C GLU A 181 13.73 -18.30 -10.45
N ASN A 182 12.79 -17.49 -9.99
CA ASN A 182 11.36 -17.75 -10.09
C ASN A 182 10.69 -16.99 -11.27
N TYR A 183 11.45 -16.68 -12.33
CA TYR A 183 10.98 -15.93 -13.51
C TYR A 183 9.66 -16.44 -14.10
N ARG A 184 9.37 -17.75 -14.04
CA ARG A 184 8.13 -18.36 -14.56
C ARG A 184 6.86 -17.81 -13.88
N THR A 185 6.92 -17.57 -12.58
CA THR A 185 5.80 -17.01 -11.80
C THR A 185 5.82 -15.49 -11.80
N LEU A 186 6.99 -14.89 -11.92
CA LEU A 186 7.20 -13.44 -11.93
C LEU A 186 6.76 -12.80 -13.24
N LEU A 187 7.12 -13.38 -14.39
CA LEU A 187 6.82 -12.84 -15.72
C LEU A 187 5.33 -12.46 -15.88
N PRO A 188 4.35 -13.36 -15.69
CA PRO A 188 2.95 -12.99 -15.85
C PRO A 188 2.48 -11.91 -14.87
N ARG A 189 3.09 -11.82 -13.68
CA ARG A 189 2.77 -10.79 -12.69
C ARG A 189 3.18 -9.41 -13.17
N ILE A 190 4.42 -9.28 -13.67
CA ILE A 190 4.96 -8.01 -14.17
C ILE A 190 4.29 -7.62 -15.48
N LEU A 191 4.11 -8.55 -16.43
CA LEU A 191 3.41 -8.26 -17.67
C LEU A 191 2.00 -7.73 -17.42
N ASN A 192 1.27 -8.29 -16.44
CA ASN A 192 -0.05 -7.78 -16.05
C ASN A 192 0.02 -6.34 -15.51
N ILE A 193 1.03 -5.99 -14.71
CA ILE A 193 1.21 -4.61 -14.22
C ILE A 193 1.46 -3.66 -15.40
N ILE A 194 2.44 -3.98 -16.25
CA ILE A 194 2.77 -3.16 -17.44
C ILE A 194 1.54 -3.01 -18.35
N GLU A 195 0.79 -4.08 -18.58
CA GLU A 195 -0.43 -4.05 -19.36
C GLU A 195 -1.47 -3.07 -18.77
N LYS A 196 -1.67 -3.05 -17.46
CA LYS A 196 -2.62 -2.13 -16.79
C LYS A 196 -2.19 -0.67 -16.84
N ILE A 197 -0.88 -0.39 -16.89
CA ILE A 197 -0.35 0.97 -16.96
C ILE A 197 -0.01 1.43 -18.39
N SER A 198 -0.07 0.54 -19.39
CA SER A 198 0.37 0.81 -20.78
C SER A 198 -0.27 2.03 -21.43
N SER A 199 -1.53 2.35 -21.09
CA SER A 199 -2.24 3.55 -21.57
C SER A 199 -1.92 4.83 -20.78
N ARG A 200 -1.12 4.74 -19.72
CA ARG A 200 -0.78 5.84 -18.82
C ARG A 200 0.71 6.09 -18.83
N THR A 201 1.16 6.86 -19.80
CA THR A 201 2.59 7.13 -20.06
C THR A 201 3.37 7.56 -18.82
N THR A 202 2.75 8.33 -17.92
CA THR A 202 3.39 8.81 -16.69
C THR A 202 3.91 7.68 -15.80
N TYR A 203 3.18 6.57 -15.67
CA TYR A 203 3.66 5.43 -14.87
C TYR A 203 4.77 4.64 -15.56
N LEU A 204 4.73 4.56 -16.89
CA LEU A 204 5.82 3.95 -17.67
C LEU A 204 7.11 4.78 -17.52
N GLU A 205 7.00 6.10 -17.66
CA GLU A 205 8.11 7.04 -17.45
C GLU A 205 8.66 6.95 -16.01
N LEU A 206 7.77 6.88 -15.02
CA LEU A 206 8.16 6.72 -13.61
C LEU A 206 9.06 5.49 -13.41
N LEU A 207 8.70 4.36 -13.99
CA LEU A 207 9.50 3.13 -13.89
C LEU A 207 10.80 3.21 -14.69
N LEU A 208 10.78 3.82 -15.89
CA LEU A 208 11.96 3.99 -16.73
C LEU A 208 12.98 4.95 -16.11
N GLU A 209 12.52 6.07 -15.57
CA GLU A 209 13.38 7.10 -14.99
C GLU A 209 13.89 6.75 -13.58
N ASN A 210 13.28 5.75 -12.93
CA ASN A 210 13.63 5.33 -11.57
C ASN A 210 14.02 3.84 -11.52
N PRO A 211 15.23 3.45 -11.95
CA PRO A 211 15.66 2.05 -11.98
C PRO A 211 15.56 1.34 -10.62
N ARG A 212 15.83 2.06 -9.51
CA ARG A 212 15.67 1.50 -8.15
C ARG A 212 14.22 1.14 -7.83
N ALA A 213 13.27 1.98 -8.22
CA ALA A 213 11.85 1.68 -8.03
C ALA A 213 11.43 0.48 -8.88
N LEU A 214 11.90 0.39 -10.14
CA LEU A 214 11.66 -0.76 -11.01
C LEU A 214 12.21 -2.06 -10.40
N GLN A 215 13.46 -2.07 -9.97
CA GLN A 215 14.08 -3.21 -9.31
C GLN A 215 13.27 -3.64 -8.10
N GLN A 216 12.81 -2.71 -7.28
CA GLN A 216 12.00 -2.97 -6.10
C GLN A 216 10.62 -3.56 -6.46
N VAL A 217 9.98 -3.08 -7.54
CA VAL A 217 8.76 -3.70 -8.08
C VAL A 217 9.02 -5.17 -8.43
N ILE A 218 10.11 -5.45 -9.15
CA ILE A 218 10.50 -6.81 -9.55
C ILE A 218 10.71 -7.70 -8.32
N GLU A 219 11.52 -7.26 -7.35
CA GLU A 219 11.83 -8.01 -6.13
C GLU A 219 10.57 -8.31 -5.28
N LEU A 220 9.75 -7.31 -5.05
CA LEU A 220 8.51 -7.47 -4.27
C LEU A 220 7.49 -8.37 -4.98
N CYS A 221 7.35 -8.23 -6.30
CA CYS A 221 6.46 -9.08 -7.08
C CYS A 221 6.98 -10.51 -7.23
N ALA A 222 8.30 -10.72 -7.22
CA ALA A 222 8.91 -12.04 -7.20
C ALA A 222 8.50 -12.83 -5.95
N GLN A 223 8.45 -12.16 -4.80
CA GLN A 223 8.16 -12.77 -3.51
C GLN A 223 6.66 -12.78 -3.17
N SER A 224 5.85 -11.85 -3.72
CA SER A 224 4.46 -11.69 -3.32
C SER A 224 3.49 -11.52 -4.48
N GLN A 225 2.57 -12.49 -4.61
CA GLN A 225 1.43 -12.35 -5.50
C GLN A 225 0.48 -11.23 -5.04
N LEU A 226 0.32 -11.05 -3.72
CA LEU A 226 -0.54 -10.01 -3.16
C LEU A 226 -0.10 -8.62 -3.64
N ILE A 227 1.20 -8.31 -3.56
CA ILE A 227 1.74 -7.02 -4.01
C ILE A 227 1.53 -6.84 -5.51
N SER A 228 1.83 -7.85 -6.32
CA SER A 228 1.64 -7.75 -7.77
C SER A 228 0.17 -7.50 -8.15
N GLU A 229 -0.78 -8.16 -7.48
CA GLU A 229 -2.21 -7.92 -7.67
C GLU A 229 -2.63 -6.51 -7.25
N GLN A 230 -2.10 -5.99 -6.14
CA GLN A 230 -2.40 -4.64 -5.67
C GLN A 230 -1.86 -3.57 -6.63
N LEU A 231 -0.62 -3.70 -7.10
CA LEU A 231 -0.02 -2.78 -8.05
C LEU A 231 -0.75 -2.79 -9.41
N ALA A 232 -1.16 -3.96 -9.88
CA ALA A 232 -1.93 -4.09 -11.12
C ALA A 232 -3.33 -3.45 -11.02
N ARG A 233 -4.00 -3.59 -9.87
CA ARG A 233 -5.33 -3.01 -9.64
C ARG A 233 -5.28 -1.51 -9.37
N HIS A 234 -4.24 -1.04 -8.68
CA HIS A 234 -4.10 0.32 -8.20
C HIS A 234 -2.73 0.90 -8.56
N PRO A 235 -2.50 1.25 -9.83
CA PRO A 235 -1.20 1.74 -10.31
C PRO A 235 -0.66 2.98 -9.59
N ILE A 236 -1.53 3.78 -8.96
CA ILE A 236 -1.12 4.92 -8.13
C ILE A 236 -0.16 4.50 -6.99
N LEU A 237 -0.21 3.24 -6.58
CA LEU A 237 0.67 2.71 -5.55
C LEU A 237 2.15 2.60 -6.00
N LEU A 238 2.43 2.71 -7.30
CA LEU A 238 3.81 2.77 -7.80
C LEU A 238 4.56 3.99 -7.27
N ASP A 239 3.85 5.10 -6.99
CA ASP A 239 4.44 6.30 -6.39
C ASP A 239 5.02 6.02 -4.98
N GLU A 240 4.41 5.09 -4.23
CA GLU A 240 4.87 4.72 -2.89
C GLU A 240 6.22 3.97 -2.93
N LEU A 241 6.56 3.35 -4.05
CA LEU A 241 7.80 2.59 -4.24
C LEU A 241 9.01 3.50 -4.50
N LEU A 242 8.81 4.79 -4.78
CA LEU A 242 9.90 5.76 -4.94
C LEU A 242 10.64 6.01 -3.62
N ASN A 243 9.98 5.80 -2.48
CA ASN A 243 10.58 6.00 -1.17
C ASN A 243 10.94 4.66 -0.50
N THR A 244 12.11 4.14 -0.84
CA THR A 244 12.62 2.85 -0.33
C THR A 244 12.76 2.80 1.19
N GLU A 245 13.08 3.92 1.83
CA GLU A 245 13.16 4.02 3.30
C GLU A 245 11.78 3.85 3.96
N ALA A 246 10.75 4.48 3.39
CA ALA A 246 9.39 4.35 3.90
C ALA A 246 8.83 2.93 3.75
N LEU A 247 9.33 2.14 2.78
CA LEU A 247 8.96 0.74 2.62
C LEU A 247 9.64 -0.18 3.64
N ARG A 248 10.84 0.14 4.08
CA ARG A 248 11.54 -0.62 5.13
C ARG A 248 11.09 -0.25 6.53
N HIS A 249 10.70 1.01 6.70
CA HIS A 249 10.31 1.57 7.99
C HIS A 249 8.92 2.21 7.88
N PRO A 250 7.83 1.41 7.86
CA PRO A 250 6.48 1.96 7.81
C PRO A 250 6.21 2.85 9.03
N LEU A 251 5.34 3.83 8.84
CA LEU A 251 4.92 4.75 9.90
C LEU A 251 4.46 3.97 11.14
N PRO A 252 4.87 4.35 12.36
CA PRO A 252 4.37 3.70 13.57
C PRO A 252 2.84 3.67 13.61
N PHE A 253 2.27 2.51 13.90
CA PHE A 253 0.81 2.32 13.85
C PHE A 253 0.04 3.27 14.79
N THR A 254 0.67 3.74 15.86
CA THR A 254 0.09 4.75 16.77
C THR A 254 -0.17 6.10 16.10
N GLN A 255 0.44 6.37 14.95
CA GLN A 255 0.30 7.62 14.20
C GLN A 255 -0.78 7.53 13.11
N TYR A 256 -1.32 6.34 12.81
CA TYR A 256 -2.34 6.18 11.76
C TYR A 256 -3.57 7.07 11.91
N PRO A 257 -4.16 7.26 13.11
CA PRO A 257 -5.30 8.17 13.25
C PRO A 257 -4.97 9.62 12.87
N ALA A 258 -3.79 10.10 13.28
CA ALA A 258 -3.35 11.47 12.99
C ALA A 258 -3.04 11.65 11.49
N GLU A 259 -2.33 10.70 10.89
CA GLU A 259 -1.98 10.73 9.47
C GLU A 259 -3.22 10.64 8.58
N LEU A 260 -4.15 9.73 8.90
CA LEU A 260 -5.41 9.60 8.20
C LEU A 260 -6.25 10.88 8.30
N HIS A 261 -6.29 11.49 9.49
CA HIS A 261 -6.97 12.77 9.68
C HIS A 261 -6.37 13.87 8.79
N GLN A 262 -5.04 14.02 8.77
CA GLN A 262 -4.35 14.98 7.90
C GLN A 262 -4.60 14.72 6.41
N TYR A 263 -4.65 13.45 6.01
CA TYR A 263 -4.94 13.06 4.64
C TYR A 263 -6.35 13.52 4.22
N LEU A 264 -7.34 13.31 5.08
CA LEU A 264 -8.73 13.67 4.82
C LEU A 264 -8.99 15.18 4.88
N LEU A 265 -8.22 15.97 5.66
CA LEU A 265 -8.34 17.43 5.71
C LEU A 265 -8.10 18.14 4.36
N ARG A 266 -7.46 17.46 3.42
CA ARG A 266 -7.21 17.98 2.06
C ARG A 266 -8.44 17.90 1.14
N LEU A 267 -9.50 17.24 1.59
CA LEU A 267 -10.69 16.94 0.82
C LEU A 267 -11.89 17.78 1.28
N PRO A 268 -12.87 18.05 0.41
CA PRO A 268 -14.10 18.70 0.81
C PRO A 268 -14.84 17.86 1.86
N PRO A 269 -15.20 18.45 3.02
CA PRO A 269 -15.78 17.68 4.14
C PRO A 269 -17.19 17.15 3.90
N ASP A 270 -17.85 17.61 2.82
CA ASP A 270 -19.22 17.23 2.46
C ASP A 270 -19.28 16.29 1.25
N ASP A 271 -18.14 15.98 0.63
CA ASP A 271 -18.05 15.01 -0.47
C ASP A 271 -17.77 13.60 0.07
N GLU A 272 -18.86 12.87 0.33
CA GLU A 272 -18.80 11.51 0.89
C GLU A 272 -18.07 10.54 -0.02
N GLU A 273 -18.23 10.63 -1.33
CA GLU A 273 -17.62 9.73 -2.29
C GLU A 273 -16.10 9.88 -2.28
N GLN A 274 -15.61 11.13 -2.33
CA GLN A 274 -14.18 11.42 -2.24
C GLN A 274 -13.58 10.98 -0.90
N LEU A 275 -14.31 11.18 0.20
CA LEU A 275 -13.84 10.74 1.53
C LEU A 275 -13.71 9.21 1.62
N ILE A 276 -14.69 8.46 1.10
CA ILE A 276 -14.66 7.00 1.11
C ILE A 276 -13.54 6.47 0.19
N ASP A 277 -13.35 7.07 -0.98
CA ASP A 277 -12.26 6.68 -1.88
C ASP A 277 -10.88 6.99 -1.29
N ALA A 278 -10.75 8.11 -0.58
CA ALA A 278 -9.53 8.46 0.15
C ALA A 278 -9.20 7.46 1.27
N LEU A 279 -10.22 6.98 2.02
CA LEU A 279 -10.03 5.91 3.01
C LEU A 279 -9.47 4.63 2.38
N ARG A 280 -9.95 4.27 1.18
CA ARG A 280 -9.45 3.10 0.44
C ARG A 280 -8.02 3.29 -0.03
N GLN A 281 -7.72 4.46 -0.59
CA GLN A 281 -6.36 4.79 -1.04
C GLN A 281 -5.38 4.76 0.13
N PHE A 282 -5.73 5.37 1.26
CA PHE A 282 -4.92 5.34 2.48
C PHE A 282 -4.68 3.91 2.98
N LYS A 283 -5.76 3.09 3.03
CA LYS A 283 -5.66 1.67 3.37
C LYS A 283 -4.70 0.94 2.45
N GLN A 284 -4.86 1.09 1.14
CA GLN A 284 -4.06 0.38 0.13
C GLN A 284 -2.57 0.78 0.20
N ALA A 285 -2.29 2.08 0.32
CA ALA A 285 -0.93 2.58 0.46
C ALA A 285 -0.25 2.07 1.73
N THR A 286 -0.96 2.12 2.87
CA THR A 286 -0.43 1.60 4.14
C THR A 286 -0.23 0.10 4.09
N LEU A 287 -1.19 -0.65 3.53
CA LEU A 287 -1.10 -2.11 3.37
C LEU A 287 0.08 -2.50 2.48
N LEU A 288 0.35 -1.78 1.40
CA LEU A 288 1.52 -2.00 0.54
C LEU A 288 2.82 -1.80 1.32
N LYS A 289 2.94 -0.71 2.09
CA LYS A 289 4.14 -0.43 2.92
C LYS A 289 4.38 -1.51 3.96
N VAL A 290 3.32 -1.93 4.66
CA VAL A 290 3.41 -3.00 5.65
C VAL A 290 3.80 -4.33 5.01
N ALA A 291 3.19 -4.68 3.86
CA ALA A 291 3.51 -5.91 3.14
C ALA A 291 4.94 -5.90 2.57
N ALA A 292 5.42 -4.76 2.08
CA ALA A 292 6.80 -4.63 1.63
C ALA A 292 7.79 -4.80 2.79
N ALA A 293 7.54 -4.16 3.95
CA ALA A 293 8.38 -4.31 5.13
C ALA A 293 8.39 -5.75 5.70
N ASP A 294 7.25 -6.45 5.63
CA ASP A 294 7.11 -7.87 6.01
C ASP A 294 7.98 -8.75 5.09
N ILE A 295 7.82 -8.62 3.79
CA ILE A 295 8.55 -9.41 2.77
C ILE A 295 10.06 -9.15 2.84
N LEU A 296 10.46 -7.90 3.06
CA LEU A 296 11.87 -7.52 3.22
C LEU A 296 12.44 -7.94 4.59
N GLY A 297 11.65 -8.59 5.46
CA GLY A 297 12.06 -9.03 6.79
C GLY A 297 12.31 -7.90 7.79
N ALA A 298 11.85 -6.69 7.49
CA ALA A 298 11.99 -5.53 8.37
C ALA A 298 10.98 -5.53 9.53
N LEU A 299 9.83 -6.22 9.37
CA LEU A 299 8.80 -6.34 10.40
C LEU A 299 8.63 -7.80 10.85
N PRO A 300 8.68 -8.11 12.17
CA PRO A 300 8.23 -9.39 12.69
C PRO A 300 6.73 -9.59 12.47
N VAL A 301 6.29 -10.86 12.26
CA VAL A 301 4.89 -11.21 11.95
C VAL A 301 3.86 -10.61 12.93
N MET A 302 4.17 -10.56 14.22
CA MET A 302 3.26 -9.96 15.22
C MET A 302 3.12 -8.45 15.01
N LYS A 303 4.19 -7.76 14.59
CA LYS A 303 4.15 -6.33 14.27
C LYS A 303 3.36 -6.04 12.99
N VAL A 304 3.40 -6.94 12.01
CA VAL A 304 2.53 -6.88 10.83
C VAL A 304 1.06 -6.88 11.25
N SER A 305 0.68 -7.80 12.14
CA SER A 305 -0.69 -7.88 12.67
C SER A 305 -1.10 -6.63 13.47
N ASP A 306 -0.19 -6.07 14.28
CA ASP A 306 -0.39 -4.79 14.95
C ASP A 306 -0.74 -3.69 13.93
N HIS A 307 0.10 -3.51 12.90
CA HIS A 307 -0.11 -2.49 11.86
C HIS A 307 -1.47 -2.65 11.16
N LEU A 308 -1.81 -3.87 10.76
CA LEU A 308 -3.07 -4.14 10.07
C LEU A 308 -4.29 -3.90 10.97
N THR A 309 -4.18 -4.24 12.25
CA THR A 309 -5.27 -4.06 13.23
C THR A 309 -5.50 -2.58 13.54
N TYR A 310 -4.44 -1.84 13.85
CA TYR A 310 -4.57 -0.41 14.17
C TYR A 310 -4.92 0.44 12.94
N LEU A 311 -4.55 0.02 11.73
CA LEU A 311 -5.05 0.62 10.50
C LEU A 311 -6.57 0.44 10.38
N ALA A 312 -7.07 -0.76 10.66
CA ALA A 312 -8.51 -1.02 10.65
C ALA A 312 -9.25 -0.19 11.71
N GLU A 313 -8.69 -0.05 12.93
CA GLU A 313 -9.28 0.77 13.99
C GLU A 313 -9.34 2.27 13.61
N ALA A 314 -8.27 2.82 13.03
CA ALA A 314 -8.26 4.20 12.54
C ALA A 314 -9.33 4.44 11.46
N ILE A 315 -9.52 3.47 10.57
CA ILE A 315 -10.56 3.54 9.54
C ILE A 315 -11.96 3.39 10.16
N ILE A 316 -12.16 2.47 11.11
CA ILE A 316 -13.43 2.31 11.83
C ILE A 316 -13.84 3.63 12.50
N GLU A 317 -12.91 4.31 13.14
CA GLU A 317 -13.17 5.61 13.78
C GLU A 317 -13.71 6.64 12.78
N VAL A 318 -13.07 6.78 11.63
CA VAL A 318 -13.51 7.71 10.59
C VAL A 318 -14.88 7.31 10.02
N VAL A 319 -15.09 6.01 9.74
CA VAL A 319 -16.36 5.50 9.20
C VAL A 319 -17.51 5.75 10.19
N VAL A 320 -17.31 5.52 11.49
CA VAL A 320 -18.31 5.82 12.51
C VAL A 320 -18.61 7.32 12.55
N ASN A 321 -17.59 8.19 12.49
CA ASN A 321 -17.78 9.63 12.50
C ASN A 321 -18.53 10.14 11.26
N LEU A 322 -18.23 9.59 10.08
CA LEU A 322 -18.96 9.90 8.84
C LEU A 322 -20.42 9.47 8.91
N ALA A 323 -20.67 8.24 9.36
CA ALA A 323 -22.02 7.71 9.54
C ALA A 323 -22.81 8.54 10.58
N TRP A 324 -22.16 8.90 11.68
CA TRP A 324 -22.74 9.77 12.71
C TRP A 324 -23.17 11.13 12.14
N LYS A 325 -22.26 11.81 11.42
CA LYS A 325 -22.57 13.11 10.78
C LYS A 325 -23.81 13.03 9.89
N GLN A 326 -23.96 11.97 9.13
CA GLN A 326 -25.07 11.78 8.19
C GLN A 326 -26.39 11.47 8.91
N VAL A 327 -26.36 10.57 9.89
CA VAL A 327 -27.55 10.17 10.63
C VAL A 327 -28.03 11.34 11.49
N SER A 328 -27.11 12.03 12.19
CA SER A 328 -27.44 13.17 13.05
C SER A 328 -27.94 14.39 12.26
N SER A 329 -27.41 14.66 11.08
CA SER A 329 -27.91 15.77 10.22
C SER A 329 -29.38 15.58 9.81
N ARG A 330 -29.85 14.34 9.75
CA ARG A 330 -31.22 13.99 9.39
C ARG A 330 -32.15 13.88 10.58
N PHE A 331 -31.69 13.20 11.65
CA PHE A 331 -32.53 12.80 12.75
C PHE A 331 -32.24 13.56 14.06
N GLY A 332 -31.19 14.40 14.06
CA GLY A 332 -30.67 15.00 15.29
C GLY A 332 -29.83 14.01 16.09
N VAL A 333 -29.56 14.34 17.33
CA VAL A 333 -28.80 13.51 18.28
C VAL A 333 -29.68 13.03 19.41
N PRO A 334 -29.45 11.83 20.00
CA PRO A 334 -30.17 11.39 21.18
C PRO A 334 -30.07 12.41 22.33
N GLU A 335 -31.22 12.77 22.93
CA GLU A 335 -31.34 13.86 23.89
C GLU A 335 -30.53 13.64 25.18
N HIS A 336 -30.31 12.38 25.55
CA HIS A 336 -29.57 12.02 26.77
C HIS A 336 -28.05 12.22 26.66
N LEU A 337 -27.52 12.41 25.45
CA LEU A 337 -26.09 12.59 25.23
C LEU A 337 -25.63 13.98 25.69
N GLN A 338 -24.47 14.03 26.32
CA GLN A 338 -23.82 15.25 26.75
C GLN A 338 -22.59 15.53 25.91
N ASN A 339 -22.38 16.80 25.60
CA ASN A 339 -21.25 17.26 24.80
C ASN A 339 -21.15 16.53 23.43
N ASP A 340 -19.93 16.07 23.07
CA ASP A 340 -19.63 15.35 21.83
C ASP A 340 -19.73 13.81 21.97
N GLU A 341 -20.35 13.31 23.05
CA GLU A 341 -20.55 11.87 23.25
C GLU A 341 -21.47 11.30 22.18
N LYS A 342 -21.22 10.06 21.79
CA LYS A 342 -22.04 9.32 20.83
C LYS A 342 -22.88 8.22 21.48
N GLY A 343 -22.52 7.81 22.69
CA GLY A 343 -23.21 6.70 23.37
C GLY A 343 -23.15 5.39 22.59
N PHE A 344 -22.10 5.19 21.78
CA PHE A 344 -21.97 4.09 20.81
C PHE A 344 -20.62 3.41 20.92
N LEU A 345 -20.62 2.08 20.87
CA LEU A 345 -19.44 1.23 20.90
C LEU A 345 -19.36 0.36 19.65
N VAL A 346 -18.16 0.18 19.14
CA VAL A 346 -17.84 -0.89 18.20
C VAL A 346 -16.92 -1.88 18.91
N ILE A 347 -17.34 -3.13 18.94
CA ILE A 347 -16.56 -4.24 19.50
C ILE A 347 -15.98 -5.05 18.35
N GLY A 348 -14.67 -5.17 18.31
CA GLY A 348 -13.97 -6.09 17.43
C GLY A 348 -13.90 -7.48 18.06
N TYR A 349 -14.24 -8.49 17.29
CA TYR A 349 -14.14 -9.90 17.65
C TYR A 349 -13.07 -10.59 16.78
N GLY A 350 -12.90 -11.86 16.95
CA GLY A 350 -12.03 -12.69 16.12
C GLY A 350 -10.61 -12.13 16.02
N LYS A 351 -10.08 -12.01 14.81
CA LYS A 351 -8.74 -11.48 14.57
C LYS A 351 -8.60 -9.99 14.89
N LEU A 352 -9.65 -9.19 14.65
CA LEU A 352 -9.65 -7.77 14.99
C LEU A 352 -9.56 -7.57 16.51
N GLY A 353 -10.38 -8.30 17.25
CA GLY A 353 -10.37 -8.24 18.72
C GLY A 353 -9.06 -8.75 19.31
N GLY A 354 -8.46 -9.80 18.74
CA GLY A 354 -7.21 -10.43 19.16
C GLY A 354 -5.93 -9.72 18.72
N ILE A 355 -6.03 -8.60 17.98
CA ILE A 355 -4.87 -7.91 17.35
C ILE A 355 -4.06 -8.84 16.43
N GLU A 356 -4.77 -9.63 15.62
CA GLU A 356 -4.20 -10.68 14.75
C GLU A 356 -4.67 -10.55 13.30
N LEU A 357 -5.02 -9.33 12.82
CA LEU A 357 -5.47 -9.14 11.45
C LEU A 357 -4.39 -9.54 10.45
N GLY A 358 -4.81 -10.23 9.39
CA GLY A 358 -4.00 -10.49 8.20
C GLY A 358 -4.44 -9.62 7.03
N TYR A 359 -3.69 -9.65 5.93
CA TYR A 359 -3.90 -8.81 4.74
C TYR A 359 -5.29 -8.89 4.11
N LYS A 360 -5.93 -10.05 4.15
CA LYS A 360 -7.27 -10.31 3.57
C LYS A 360 -8.31 -10.66 4.65
N SER A 361 -8.11 -10.21 5.90
CA SER A 361 -9.07 -10.45 6.98
C SER A 361 -10.29 -9.56 6.80
N ASP A 362 -11.45 -10.14 7.04
CA ASP A 362 -12.70 -9.46 7.34
C ASP A 362 -12.68 -8.84 8.75
N LEU A 363 -13.63 -7.96 9.03
CA LEU A 363 -13.82 -7.34 10.33
C LEU A 363 -15.04 -7.96 11.01
N ASP A 364 -14.79 -8.77 12.05
CA ASP A 364 -15.85 -9.28 12.93
C ASP A 364 -16.28 -8.14 13.88
N LEU A 365 -17.46 -7.56 13.66
CA LEU A 365 -17.95 -6.39 14.38
C LEU A 365 -19.24 -6.65 15.13
N VAL A 366 -19.35 -6.09 16.33
CA VAL A 366 -20.61 -6.01 17.09
C VAL A 366 -20.82 -4.58 17.55
N PHE A 367 -22.03 -4.04 17.33
CA PHE A 367 -22.40 -2.69 17.69
C PHE A 367 -23.23 -2.68 18.97
N LEU A 368 -22.76 -1.91 19.95
CA LEU A 368 -23.42 -1.72 21.22
C LEU A 368 -23.67 -0.23 21.47
N TYR A 369 -24.70 0.09 22.26
CA TYR A 369 -25.01 1.48 22.60
C TYR A 369 -25.58 1.60 24.01
N ASP A 370 -25.51 2.81 24.55
CA ASP A 370 -26.14 3.13 25.83
C ASP A 370 -27.64 3.37 25.59
N ALA A 371 -28.47 2.46 26.08
CA ALA A 371 -29.91 2.58 25.92
C ALA A 371 -30.49 3.45 27.06
N VAL A 372 -30.95 4.63 26.65
CA VAL A 372 -31.82 5.47 27.49
C VAL A 372 -33.10 5.68 26.70
N GLU A 373 -34.24 5.49 27.36
CA GLU A 373 -35.54 5.83 26.74
C GLU A 373 -35.62 7.33 26.54
N SER A 374 -35.24 7.76 25.33
CA SER A 374 -35.24 9.16 24.92
C SER A 374 -35.46 9.25 23.40
N GLN A 375 -35.74 10.46 22.96
CA GLN A 375 -35.89 10.78 21.53
C GLN A 375 -34.66 11.56 21.05
N THR A 376 -34.54 11.70 19.72
CA THR A 376 -33.55 12.58 19.15
C THR A 376 -34.03 14.03 19.12
N THR A 377 -33.10 14.98 19.22
CA THR A 377 -33.36 16.42 19.16
C THR A 377 -32.47 17.10 18.11
N GLY A 378 -32.94 18.22 17.57
CA GLY A 378 -32.18 19.06 16.63
C GLY A 378 -32.18 18.57 15.17
N GLY A 379 -32.87 17.49 14.83
CA GLY A 379 -32.95 16.96 13.48
C GLY A 379 -34.20 17.38 12.71
N LYS A 380 -34.22 17.08 11.40
CA LYS A 380 -35.41 17.29 10.54
C LYS A 380 -36.56 16.34 10.89
N LYS A 381 -36.27 15.19 11.50
CA LYS A 381 -37.24 14.16 11.88
C LYS A 381 -36.81 13.55 13.21
N VAL A 382 -37.65 13.70 14.23
CA VAL A 382 -37.44 13.08 15.55
C VAL A 382 -37.76 11.59 15.49
N ILE A 383 -36.89 10.78 16.05
CA ILE A 383 -37.04 9.31 16.19
C ILE A 383 -36.62 8.87 17.59
N ASP A 384 -36.98 7.64 17.97
CA ASP A 384 -36.51 6.99 19.16
C ASP A 384 -35.00 6.75 19.15
N SER A 385 -34.31 6.87 20.28
CA SER A 385 -32.86 6.71 20.41
C SER A 385 -32.38 5.33 19.97
N ASN A 386 -33.11 4.26 20.27
CA ASN A 386 -32.75 2.91 19.80
C ASN A 386 -32.82 2.84 18.28
N GLN A 387 -33.87 3.45 17.68
CA GLN A 387 -34.00 3.51 16.23
C GLN A 387 -32.85 4.32 15.60
N PHE A 388 -32.39 5.38 16.26
CA PHE A 388 -31.23 6.15 15.82
C PHE A 388 -29.97 5.28 15.74
N TYR A 389 -29.65 4.53 16.82
CA TYR A 389 -28.47 3.68 16.85
C TYR A 389 -28.53 2.51 15.84
N LEU A 390 -29.70 1.94 15.61
CA LEU A 390 -29.86 0.93 14.56
C LEU A 390 -29.62 1.49 13.15
N ARG A 391 -30.06 2.73 12.89
CA ARG A 391 -29.75 3.43 11.63
C ARG A 391 -28.27 3.77 11.50
N LEU A 392 -27.63 4.17 12.59
CA LEU A 392 -26.20 4.40 12.64
C LEU A 392 -25.42 3.12 12.27
N ALA A 393 -25.75 2.01 12.90
CA ALA A 393 -25.15 0.71 12.61
C ALA A 393 -25.34 0.29 11.13
N GLN A 394 -26.56 0.44 10.60
CA GLN A 394 -26.85 0.17 9.19
C GLN A 394 -26.02 1.06 8.23
N LYS A 395 -25.86 2.36 8.59
CA LYS A 395 -25.06 3.27 7.76
C LYS A 395 -23.57 2.91 7.79
N ILE A 396 -23.04 2.54 8.96
CA ILE A 396 -21.64 2.07 9.09
C ILE A 396 -21.40 0.86 8.18
N VAL A 397 -22.25 -0.17 8.26
CA VAL A 397 -22.14 -1.37 7.40
C VAL A 397 -22.27 -1.00 5.92
N SER A 398 -23.18 -0.08 5.58
CA SER A 398 -23.32 0.41 4.20
C SER A 398 -22.03 1.06 3.69
N ILE A 399 -21.36 1.90 4.50
CA ILE A 399 -20.10 2.56 4.09
C ILE A 399 -19.00 1.51 3.84
N PHE A 400 -18.88 0.50 4.70
CA PHE A 400 -17.91 -0.58 4.50
C PHE A 400 -18.17 -1.37 3.21
N SER A 401 -19.45 -1.61 2.89
CA SER A 401 -19.88 -2.50 1.79
C SER A 401 -19.95 -1.80 0.43
N ILE A 402 -19.89 -0.47 0.35
CA ILE A 402 -19.93 0.25 -0.93
C ILE A 402 -18.74 -0.19 -1.79
N ASN A 403 -19.05 -0.68 -3.00
CA ASN A 403 -18.05 -1.05 -3.99
C ASN A 403 -17.90 0.09 -5.01
N THR A 404 -16.68 0.60 -5.17
CA THR A 404 -16.32 1.59 -6.20
C THR A 404 -15.19 1.05 -7.07
N SER A 405 -14.70 1.88 -8.00
CA SER A 405 -13.50 1.55 -8.80
C SER A 405 -12.27 1.23 -7.95
N ALA A 406 -12.20 1.77 -6.72
CA ALA A 406 -11.16 1.49 -5.73
C ALA A 406 -11.41 0.23 -4.88
N GLY A 407 -12.50 -0.52 -5.15
CA GLY A 407 -12.88 -1.75 -4.44
C GLY A 407 -13.72 -1.50 -3.17
N VAL A 408 -13.77 -2.49 -2.28
CA VAL A 408 -14.46 -2.45 -0.99
C VAL A 408 -13.48 -2.03 0.11
N LEU A 409 -13.96 -1.26 1.09
CA LEU A 409 -13.08 -0.79 2.18
C LEU A 409 -12.66 -1.95 3.08
N TYR A 410 -13.63 -2.66 3.68
CA TYR A 410 -13.47 -3.95 4.37
C TYR A 410 -14.76 -4.75 4.24
N GLU A 411 -14.65 -6.06 4.28
CA GLU A 411 -15.81 -6.93 4.52
C GLU A 411 -16.12 -6.91 6.02
N ALA A 412 -17.35 -6.55 6.39
CA ALA A 412 -17.79 -6.49 7.77
C ALA A 412 -18.69 -7.69 8.08
N ASP A 413 -18.24 -8.56 9.00
CA ASP A 413 -19.00 -9.71 9.47
C ASP A 413 -19.69 -9.38 10.81
N MET A 414 -21.01 -9.46 10.79
CA MET A 414 -21.84 -9.13 11.94
C MET A 414 -22.45 -10.37 12.62
N ARG A 415 -22.06 -11.59 12.22
CA ARG A 415 -22.68 -12.84 12.70
C ARG A 415 -22.45 -13.15 14.17
N LEU A 416 -21.44 -12.53 14.80
CA LEU A 416 -21.14 -12.71 16.22
C LEU A 416 -21.99 -11.81 17.16
N ARG A 417 -22.95 -11.06 16.61
CA ARG A 417 -23.92 -10.30 17.40
C ARG A 417 -24.92 -11.22 18.13
N PRO A 418 -25.54 -10.78 19.24
CA PRO A 418 -26.57 -11.56 19.93
C PRO A 418 -27.65 -12.10 18.96
N SER A 419 -27.95 -13.39 19.08
CA SER A 419 -28.86 -14.13 18.20
C SER A 419 -28.39 -14.22 16.72
N GLY A 420 -27.15 -13.95 16.41
CA GLY A 420 -26.58 -14.07 15.07
C GLY A 420 -27.37 -13.30 14.01
N ASP A 421 -27.60 -13.91 12.85
CA ASP A 421 -28.32 -13.26 11.74
C ASP A 421 -29.81 -12.98 12.01
N ALA A 422 -30.40 -13.65 12.97
CA ALA A 422 -31.77 -13.38 13.41
C ALA A 422 -31.87 -12.15 14.35
N GLY A 423 -30.75 -11.71 14.94
CA GLY A 423 -30.71 -10.59 15.86
C GLY A 423 -30.63 -9.22 15.18
N LEU A 424 -30.93 -8.17 15.94
CA LEU A 424 -30.75 -6.79 15.48
C LEU A 424 -29.29 -6.49 15.19
N ILE A 425 -29.03 -5.57 14.24
CA ILE A 425 -27.69 -5.17 13.83
C ILE A 425 -26.87 -4.52 14.95
N GLY A 426 -27.52 -4.02 15.98
CA GLY A 426 -26.92 -3.49 17.21
C GLY A 426 -27.87 -3.65 18.37
N CYS A 427 -27.36 -3.69 19.58
CA CYS A 427 -28.17 -3.81 20.80
C CYS A 427 -27.62 -2.93 21.91
N SER A 428 -28.43 -2.70 22.94
CA SER A 428 -27.97 -1.98 24.11
C SER A 428 -26.97 -2.80 24.93
N LEU A 429 -26.09 -2.13 25.66
CA LEU A 429 -25.17 -2.76 26.61
C LEU A 429 -25.86 -3.64 27.63
N SER A 430 -27.03 -3.20 28.13
CA SER A 430 -27.83 -3.97 29.10
C SER A 430 -28.43 -5.24 28.49
N ALA A 431 -28.96 -5.15 27.26
CA ALA A 431 -29.47 -6.32 26.51
C ALA A 431 -28.33 -7.30 26.16
N PHE A 432 -27.16 -6.78 25.78
CA PHE A 432 -25.97 -7.59 25.55
C PHE A 432 -25.53 -8.34 26.80
N ALA A 433 -25.49 -7.65 27.97
CA ALA A 433 -25.14 -8.27 29.24
C ALA A 433 -26.12 -9.38 29.61
N HIS A 434 -27.42 -9.11 29.49
CA HIS A 434 -28.46 -10.09 29.80
C HIS A 434 -28.32 -11.33 28.91
N TYR A 435 -28.15 -11.13 27.59
CA TYR A 435 -27.98 -12.21 26.61
C TYR A 435 -26.76 -13.06 26.94
N GLN A 436 -25.59 -12.43 27.11
CA GLN A 436 -24.33 -13.14 27.35
C GLN A 436 -24.34 -13.93 28.68
N LEU A 437 -25.01 -13.43 29.71
CA LEU A 437 -25.07 -14.11 31.00
C LEU A 437 -26.08 -15.27 31.01
N ASN A 438 -27.24 -15.12 30.33
CA ASN A 438 -28.38 -16.01 30.51
C ASN A 438 -28.72 -16.89 29.26
N GLU A 439 -28.44 -16.43 28.06
CA GLU A 439 -28.95 -17.04 26.82
C GLU A 439 -27.83 -17.55 25.89
N ALA A 440 -26.66 -16.90 25.90
CA ALA A 440 -25.57 -17.19 24.98
C ALA A 440 -25.03 -18.61 25.11
N TRP A 441 -24.78 -19.24 23.98
CA TRP A 441 -24.15 -20.56 23.91
C TRP A 441 -22.69 -20.53 24.32
N THR A 442 -22.12 -21.69 24.64
CA THR A 442 -20.70 -21.81 25.02
C THR A 442 -19.75 -21.25 23.96
N TRP A 443 -20.04 -21.47 22.70
CA TRP A 443 -19.20 -20.97 21.58
C TRP A 443 -19.23 -19.43 21.47
N GLU A 444 -20.32 -18.75 21.82
CA GLU A 444 -20.39 -17.29 21.85
C GLU A 444 -19.54 -16.73 23.01
N LYS A 445 -19.51 -17.42 24.13
CA LYS A 445 -18.63 -17.10 25.26
C LYS A 445 -17.17 -17.36 24.93
N GLN A 446 -16.85 -18.38 24.11
CA GLN A 446 -15.51 -18.57 23.55
C GLN A 446 -15.12 -17.38 22.64
N ALA A 447 -16.02 -16.95 21.74
CA ALA A 447 -15.77 -15.79 20.88
C ALA A 447 -15.51 -14.51 21.70
N LEU A 448 -16.20 -14.34 22.85
CA LEU A 448 -16.03 -13.18 23.73
C LEU A 448 -14.63 -13.11 24.37
N VAL A 449 -13.88 -14.21 24.43
CA VAL A 449 -12.48 -14.22 24.89
C VAL A 449 -11.63 -13.23 24.10
N ARG A 450 -11.88 -13.14 22.81
CA ARG A 450 -11.15 -12.25 21.86
C ARG A 450 -11.94 -10.99 21.50
N ALA A 451 -12.95 -10.61 22.29
CA ALA A 451 -13.72 -9.41 22.07
C ALA A 451 -13.08 -8.19 22.74
N ARG A 452 -12.91 -7.10 22.01
CA ARG A 452 -12.27 -5.86 22.48
C ARG A 452 -13.00 -4.63 21.91
N PRO A 453 -13.23 -3.57 22.71
CA PRO A 453 -13.78 -2.34 22.19
C PRO A 453 -12.75 -1.60 21.34
N VAL A 454 -13.06 -1.43 20.05
CA VAL A 454 -12.21 -0.75 19.07
C VAL A 454 -12.60 0.72 18.83
N PHE A 455 -13.86 1.09 19.16
CA PHE A 455 -14.33 2.47 19.12
C PHE A 455 -15.32 2.73 20.25
N GLY A 456 -15.35 3.98 20.77
CA GLY A 456 -16.31 4.48 21.75
C GLY A 456 -15.66 5.20 22.92
N GLU A 457 -16.50 5.79 23.77
CA GLU A 457 -16.07 6.52 24.96
C GLU A 457 -15.48 5.60 26.04
N SER A 458 -14.52 6.10 26.79
CA SER A 458 -13.83 5.33 27.84
C SER A 458 -14.78 4.77 28.89
N SER A 459 -15.83 5.50 29.22
CA SER A 459 -16.88 5.08 30.18
C SER A 459 -17.64 3.84 29.68
N LEU A 460 -18.02 3.81 28.40
CA LEU A 460 -18.70 2.68 27.77
C LEU A 460 -17.78 1.50 27.57
N LYS A 461 -16.53 1.75 27.17
CA LYS A 461 -15.49 0.72 27.08
C LYS A 461 -15.29 0.01 28.42
N ALA A 462 -15.23 0.76 29.51
CA ALA A 462 -15.12 0.21 30.87
C ALA A 462 -16.35 -0.62 31.26
N LYS A 463 -17.57 -0.16 30.92
CA LYS A 463 -18.81 -0.93 31.15
C LYS A 463 -18.77 -2.26 30.38
N PHE A 464 -18.36 -2.25 29.11
CA PHE A 464 -18.23 -3.46 28.29
C PHE A 464 -17.21 -4.44 28.91
N GLU A 465 -16.03 -3.97 29.28
CA GLU A 465 -15.00 -4.81 29.90
C GLU A 465 -15.46 -5.42 31.21
N HIS A 466 -16.23 -4.70 32.00
CA HIS A 466 -16.84 -5.24 33.23
C HIS A 466 -17.82 -6.38 32.91
N ILE A 467 -18.72 -6.20 31.94
CA ILE A 467 -19.63 -7.25 31.46
C ILE A 467 -18.85 -8.46 30.95
N ARG A 468 -17.85 -8.23 30.10
CA ARG A 468 -17.00 -9.27 29.57
C ARG A 468 -16.32 -10.08 30.66
N GLN A 469 -15.75 -9.42 31.66
CA GLN A 469 -15.13 -10.09 32.82
C GLN A 469 -16.13 -10.91 33.60
N GLN A 470 -17.34 -10.38 33.87
CA GLN A 470 -18.40 -11.11 34.54
C GLN A 470 -18.78 -12.39 33.80
N VAL A 471 -18.97 -12.30 32.47
CA VAL A 471 -19.32 -13.44 31.64
C VAL A 471 -18.20 -14.48 31.63
N LEU A 472 -16.95 -14.07 31.40
CA LEU A 472 -15.81 -14.98 31.30
C LEU A 472 -15.46 -15.63 32.64
N SER A 473 -15.65 -14.93 33.79
CA SER A 473 -15.36 -15.44 35.12
C SER A 473 -16.57 -16.13 35.78
N ALA A 474 -17.69 -16.28 35.09
CA ALA A 474 -18.83 -17.00 35.62
C ALA A 474 -18.50 -18.47 35.89
N SER A 475 -18.98 -19.02 37.05
CA SER A 475 -18.81 -20.44 37.37
C SER A 475 -19.51 -21.33 36.35
N ARG A 476 -18.87 -22.44 35.95
CA ARG A 476 -19.36 -23.37 34.94
C ARG A 476 -19.11 -24.82 35.35
N ASP A 477 -19.96 -25.73 34.87
CA ASP A 477 -19.67 -27.15 34.86
C ASP A 477 -18.56 -27.44 33.84
N ILE A 478 -17.40 -27.85 34.33
CA ILE A 478 -16.18 -28.06 33.51
C ILE A 478 -16.38 -29.23 32.55
N GLU A 479 -17.08 -30.28 32.93
CA GLU A 479 -17.33 -31.42 32.08
C GLU A 479 -18.31 -31.07 30.95
N GLN A 480 -19.32 -30.23 31.23
CA GLN A 480 -20.20 -29.72 30.18
C GLN A 480 -19.45 -28.78 29.25
N LEU A 481 -18.66 -27.84 29.78
CA LEU A 481 -17.81 -26.95 28.98
C LEU A 481 -16.92 -27.71 28.01
N LYS A 482 -16.27 -28.78 28.51
CA LYS A 482 -15.40 -29.63 27.68
C LYS A 482 -16.17 -30.29 26.54
N ARG A 483 -17.35 -30.86 26.84
CA ARG A 483 -18.21 -31.47 25.80
C ARG A 483 -18.64 -30.46 24.74
N ASP A 484 -19.10 -29.27 25.14
CA ASP A 484 -19.56 -28.22 24.25
C ASP A 484 -18.44 -27.76 23.30
N VAL A 485 -17.22 -27.56 23.85
CA VAL A 485 -16.05 -27.12 23.08
C VAL A 485 -15.64 -28.18 22.04
N VAL A 486 -15.60 -29.45 22.44
CA VAL A 486 -15.25 -30.57 21.53
C VAL A 486 -16.31 -30.70 20.44
N GLU A 487 -17.60 -30.68 20.81
CA GLU A 487 -18.69 -30.80 19.84
C GLU A 487 -18.67 -29.66 18.82
N MET A 488 -18.44 -28.43 19.29
CA MET A 488 -18.35 -27.28 18.39
C MET A 488 -17.14 -27.38 17.45
N ARG A 489 -15.98 -27.84 17.95
CA ARG A 489 -14.80 -28.05 17.15
C ARG A 489 -15.03 -29.11 16.06
N GLU A 490 -15.66 -30.21 16.39
CA GLU A 490 -16.00 -31.27 15.43
C GLU A 490 -17.00 -30.76 14.35
N LYS A 491 -18.01 -29.98 14.75
CA LYS A 491 -18.93 -29.34 13.80
C LYS A 491 -18.16 -28.41 12.84
N MET A 492 -17.27 -27.57 13.35
CA MET A 492 -16.45 -26.69 12.50
C MET A 492 -15.55 -27.49 11.56
N PHE A 493 -14.90 -28.54 12.04
CA PHE A 493 -14.07 -29.40 11.21
C PHE A 493 -14.88 -30.02 10.07
N THR A 494 -16.02 -30.60 10.38
CA THR A 494 -16.90 -31.28 9.39
C THR A 494 -17.43 -30.32 8.31
N HIS A 495 -17.72 -29.07 8.70
CA HIS A 495 -18.32 -28.10 7.77
C HIS A 495 -17.31 -27.27 6.99
N LEU A 496 -16.10 -27.06 7.52
CA LEU A 496 -15.12 -26.12 6.96
C LEU A 496 -13.86 -26.80 6.40
N SER A 497 -13.57 -28.04 6.80
CA SER A 497 -12.44 -28.77 6.25
C SER A 497 -12.85 -29.45 4.94
N HIS A 498 -12.31 -28.95 3.84
CA HIS A 498 -12.50 -29.50 2.49
C HIS A 498 -11.16 -29.83 1.83
N SER A 499 -10.12 -30.09 2.63
CA SER A 499 -8.78 -30.43 2.14
C SER A 499 -8.81 -31.72 1.37
N LYS A 500 -8.18 -31.75 0.19
CA LYS A 500 -7.99 -32.95 -0.61
C LYS A 500 -6.86 -33.79 -0.01
N ASP A 501 -6.78 -35.07 -0.43
CA ASP A 501 -5.69 -35.94 -0.01
C ASP A 501 -4.32 -35.28 -0.32
N GLY A 502 -3.49 -35.10 0.72
CA GLY A 502 -2.21 -34.44 0.62
C GLY A 502 -2.20 -32.91 0.83
N GLU A 503 -3.36 -32.28 0.99
CA GLU A 503 -3.48 -30.86 1.35
C GLU A 503 -3.70 -30.72 2.86
N PHE A 504 -3.11 -29.67 3.47
CA PHE A 504 -3.32 -29.32 4.87
C PHE A 504 -3.79 -27.86 4.98
N ASN A 505 -5.00 -27.66 5.48
CA ASN A 505 -5.53 -26.33 5.77
C ASN A 505 -5.03 -25.86 7.14
N LEU A 506 -4.08 -24.91 7.13
CA LEU A 506 -3.46 -24.35 8.34
C LEU A 506 -4.47 -23.82 9.36
N LYS A 507 -5.65 -23.36 8.93
CA LYS A 507 -6.67 -22.80 9.81
C LYS A 507 -7.57 -23.88 10.38
N THR A 508 -8.14 -24.76 9.55
CA THR A 508 -9.31 -25.57 9.90
C THR A 508 -9.00 -27.04 10.19
N ASP A 509 -7.89 -27.59 9.66
CA ASP A 509 -7.56 -28.99 9.87
C ASP A 509 -7.08 -29.27 11.30
N ARG A 510 -7.14 -30.52 11.71
CA ARG A 510 -6.74 -30.92 13.07
C ARG A 510 -5.24 -30.64 13.27
N GLY A 511 -4.90 -30.00 14.39
CA GLY A 511 -3.56 -29.49 14.69
C GLY A 511 -3.26 -28.11 14.09
N GLY A 512 -4.24 -27.48 13.41
CA GLY A 512 -4.13 -26.12 12.87
C GLY A 512 -4.41 -25.03 13.90
N ILE A 513 -4.45 -23.78 13.42
CA ILE A 513 -4.60 -22.56 14.25
C ILE A 513 -5.88 -22.61 15.10
N THR A 514 -7.00 -23.10 14.54
CA THR A 514 -8.28 -23.21 15.28
C THR A 514 -8.16 -24.08 16.51
N ASP A 515 -7.37 -25.16 16.49
CA ASP A 515 -7.17 -26.01 17.67
C ASP A 515 -6.46 -25.27 18.79
N ILE A 516 -5.46 -24.44 18.45
CA ILE A 516 -4.73 -23.60 19.43
C ILE A 516 -5.69 -22.58 20.04
N GLU A 517 -6.52 -21.92 19.22
CA GLU A 517 -7.54 -20.97 19.68
C GLU A 517 -8.54 -21.62 20.63
N PHE A 518 -9.04 -22.80 20.29
CA PHE A 518 -10.00 -23.56 21.12
C PHE A 518 -9.39 -24.01 22.44
N ILE A 519 -8.14 -24.44 22.45
CA ILE A 519 -7.39 -24.79 23.68
C ILE A 519 -7.28 -23.55 24.58
N ALA A 520 -6.84 -22.42 24.04
CA ALA A 520 -6.69 -21.19 24.82
C ALA A 520 -8.03 -20.69 25.38
N GLN A 521 -9.09 -20.70 24.57
CA GLN A 521 -10.44 -20.31 24.98
C GLN A 521 -11.01 -21.26 26.05
N TYR A 522 -10.84 -22.58 25.88
CA TYR A 522 -11.25 -23.56 26.89
C TYR A 522 -10.53 -23.36 28.22
N LEU A 523 -9.19 -23.24 28.19
CA LEU A 523 -8.38 -23.05 29.39
C LEU A 523 -8.75 -21.76 30.12
N MET A 524 -9.00 -20.68 29.38
CA MET A 524 -9.46 -19.41 29.97
C MET A 524 -10.82 -19.58 30.63
N LEU A 525 -11.82 -20.10 29.92
CA LEU A 525 -13.18 -20.27 30.46
C LEU A 525 -13.24 -21.23 31.66
N ALA A 526 -12.40 -22.26 31.69
CA ALA A 526 -12.30 -23.22 32.76
C ALA A 526 -11.67 -22.63 34.03
N ASN A 527 -10.69 -21.74 33.88
CA ASN A 527 -9.87 -21.27 35.02
C ASN A 527 -10.18 -19.81 35.45
N ALA A 528 -10.83 -19.00 34.61
CA ALA A 528 -11.14 -17.61 34.92
C ALA A 528 -12.01 -17.42 36.19
N PRO A 529 -12.93 -18.34 36.56
CA PRO A 529 -13.68 -18.20 37.81
C PRO A 529 -12.79 -18.13 39.05
N GLN A 530 -11.66 -18.82 39.04
CA GLN A 530 -10.68 -18.85 40.15
C GLN A 530 -9.54 -17.86 39.94
N ASN A 531 -9.30 -17.44 38.69
CA ASN A 531 -8.21 -16.57 38.27
C ASN A 531 -8.72 -15.47 37.32
N PRO A 532 -9.46 -14.47 37.81
CA PRO A 532 -10.06 -13.43 36.95
C PRO A 532 -9.05 -12.61 36.14
N GLN A 533 -7.79 -12.61 36.56
CA GLN A 533 -6.70 -11.96 35.79
C GLN A 533 -6.50 -12.56 34.40
N LEU A 534 -6.91 -13.81 34.14
CA LEU A 534 -6.84 -14.43 32.81
C LEU A 534 -7.76 -13.74 31.79
N THR A 535 -8.75 -12.99 32.26
CA THR A 535 -9.66 -12.24 31.37
C THR A 535 -9.08 -10.90 30.93
N LYS A 536 -8.00 -10.42 31.55
CA LYS A 536 -7.36 -9.17 31.16
C LYS A 536 -6.58 -9.37 29.86
N TRP A 537 -6.62 -8.36 29.02
CA TRP A 537 -5.73 -8.29 27.88
C TRP A 537 -4.28 -8.18 28.35
N SER A 538 -3.42 -9.03 27.83
CA SER A 538 -1.97 -8.91 27.95
C SER A 538 -1.41 -8.64 26.56
N ASP A 539 -0.49 -7.69 26.49
CA ASP A 539 0.30 -7.45 25.29
C ASP A 539 1.16 -8.67 24.94
#